data_ac56528ec73b1ff6cb1642755abd697d
#
_entry.id   ac56528ec73b1ff6cb1642755abd697d
#
_cell.length_a   1.000
_cell.length_b   1.000
_cell.length_c   1.000
_cell.angle_alpha   90.00
_cell.angle_beta   90.00
_cell.angle_gamma   90.00
#
_symmetry.space_group_name_H-M   'P 1'
#
loop_
_entity.id
_entity.type
_entity.pdbx_description
1 polymer ?
#
loop_
_entity_poly.entity_id
_entity_poly.type
_entity_poly.pdbx_seq_one_letter_code
_entity_poly.pdbx_strand_id
1 'polypeptide(L)' 'MNDLQGSDITAASRLVRLRLEHRDLDAAIEALRSVPSPDQLQLARLKKRKLRLRDEIAMLEDQLIPDIIA' A
#
# COMPACT_ATOMS: atom_id res chain seq x y z
N MET A 1 10.83 25.45 4.68
CA MET A 1 10.16 24.54 4.49
C MET A 1 8.78 24.66 4.78
N ASN A 2 7.98 24.26 4.10
CA ASN A 2 6.69 24.45 4.23
C ASN A 2 5.93 23.37 4.59
N ASP A 3 5.92 22.95 5.75
CA ASP A 3 5.20 21.87 6.24
C ASP A 3 3.76 22.05 6.11
N LEU A 4 3.31 23.25 6.18
CA LEU A 4 1.91 23.50 6.11
C LEU A 4 1.31 23.13 4.82
N GLN A 5 1.91 23.53 3.72
CA GLN A 5 1.30 23.23 2.54
C GLN A 5 1.67 21.90 2.13
N GLY A 6 2.61 21.30 2.73
CA GLY A 6 3.02 19.99 2.38
C GLY A 6 2.16 18.89 2.92
N SER A 7 1.29 19.21 3.84
CA SER A 7 0.52 18.17 4.48
C SER A 7 -0.30 17.36 3.52
N ASP A 8 -1.13 17.98 2.74
CA ASP A 8 -1.98 17.29 1.79
C ASP A 8 -1.17 16.72 0.65
N ILE A 9 -0.20 17.45 0.18
CA ILE A 9 0.63 16.99 -0.90
C ILE A 9 1.43 15.78 -0.47
N THR A 10 1.93 15.81 0.74
CA THR A 10 2.70 14.72 1.29
C THR A 10 1.83 13.47 1.42
N ALA A 11 0.63 13.62 1.89
CA ALA A 11 -0.27 12.48 2.04
C ALA A 11 -0.64 11.92 0.68
N ALA A 12 -0.87 12.76 -0.30
CA ALA A 12 -1.19 12.31 -1.63
C ALA A 12 -0.01 11.58 -2.27
N SER A 13 1.18 12.12 -2.10
CA SER A 13 2.37 11.48 -2.63
C SER A 13 2.61 10.14 -1.97
N ARG A 14 2.37 10.08 -0.68
CA ARG A 14 2.53 8.86 0.06
C ARG A 14 1.52 7.81 -0.41
N LEU A 15 0.31 8.25 -0.68
CA LEU A 15 -0.72 7.34 -1.16
C LEU A 15 -0.33 6.72 -2.50
N VAL A 16 0.18 7.54 -3.40
CA VAL A 16 0.63 7.04 -4.69
C VAL A 16 1.73 6.01 -4.51
N ARG A 17 2.67 6.31 -3.63
CA ARG A 17 3.78 5.40 -3.38
C ARG A 17 3.31 4.09 -2.75
N LEU A 18 2.38 4.18 -1.83
CA LEU A 18 1.87 2.98 -1.18
C LEU A 18 1.09 2.11 -2.16
N ARG A 19 0.35 2.72 -3.05
CA ARG A 19 -0.36 1.96 -4.06
C ARG A 19 0.60 1.24 -5.00
N LEU A 20 1.70 1.90 -5.33
CA LEU A 20 2.68 1.29 -6.17
C LEU A 20 3.34 0.11 -5.47
N GLU A 21 3.66 0.30 -4.20
CA GLU A 21 4.24 -0.78 -3.40
C GLU A 21 3.28 -1.96 -3.29
N HIS A 22 2.02 -1.67 -3.11
CA HIS A 22 1.01 -2.71 -2.99
C HIS A 22 0.94 -3.51 -4.29
N ARG A 23 0.99 -2.82 -5.41
CA ARG A 23 0.97 -3.45 -6.70
C ARG A 23 2.20 -4.31 -6.91
N ASP A 24 3.37 -3.82 -6.51
CA ASP A 24 4.61 -4.56 -6.65
C ASP A 24 4.59 -5.81 -5.78
N LEU A 25 4.01 -5.71 -4.60
CA LEU A 25 3.89 -6.87 -3.73
C LEU A 25 2.96 -7.90 -4.30
N ASP A 26 1.88 -7.47 -4.92
CA ASP A 26 0.98 -8.40 -5.58
C ASP A 26 1.71 -9.17 -6.67
N ALA A 27 2.50 -8.47 -7.46
CA ALA A 27 3.26 -9.11 -8.52
C ALA A 27 4.30 -10.09 -7.96
N ALA A 28 4.95 -9.69 -6.88
CA ALA A 28 5.96 -10.54 -6.25
C ALA A 28 5.32 -11.81 -5.68
N ILE A 29 4.16 -11.66 -5.06
CA ILE A 29 3.45 -12.81 -4.50
C ILE A 29 3.06 -13.77 -5.62
N GLU A 30 2.55 -13.23 -6.71
CA GLU A 30 2.17 -14.07 -7.83
C GLU A 30 3.36 -14.81 -8.42
N ALA A 31 4.46 -14.12 -8.55
CA ALA A 31 5.67 -14.74 -9.08
C ALA A 31 6.16 -15.87 -8.17
N LEU A 32 6.12 -15.65 -6.86
CA LEU A 32 6.54 -16.67 -5.93
C LEU A 32 5.62 -17.87 -5.91
N ARG A 33 4.35 -17.63 -6.09
CA ARG A 33 3.39 -18.73 -6.10
C ARG A 33 3.51 -19.59 -7.34
N SER A 34 4.09 -19.05 -8.38
CA SER A 34 4.22 -19.76 -9.63
C SER A 34 5.38 -20.74 -9.67
N VAL A 35 6.29 -20.67 -8.73
CA VAL A 35 7.42 -21.60 -8.74
C VAL A 35 6.98 -22.94 -8.19
N PRO A 36 7.65 -24.02 -8.57
CA PRO A 36 7.25 -25.34 -8.15
C PRO A 36 7.23 -25.57 -6.65
N SER A 37 8.13 -24.92 -5.95
CA SER A 37 8.21 -25.12 -4.51
C SER A 37 8.38 -23.79 -3.84
N PRO A 38 7.32 -23.05 -3.68
CA PRO A 38 7.45 -21.70 -3.15
C PRO A 38 7.87 -21.69 -1.69
N ASP A 39 8.62 -20.65 -1.34
CA ASP A 39 8.99 -20.42 0.04
C ASP A 39 7.79 -19.92 0.80
N GLN A 40 7.18 -20.79 1.57
CA GLN A 40 5.94 -20.45 2.28
C GLN A 40 6.15 -19.36 3.32
N LEU A 41 7.31 -19.32 3.92
CA LEU A 41 7.59 -18.28 4.90
C LEU A 41 7.68 -16.92 4.25
N GLN A 42 8.35 -16.86 3.12
CA GLN A 42 8.47 -15.61 2.39
C GLN A 42 7.10 -15.17 1.86
N LEU A 43 6.31 -16.09 1.38
CA LEU A 43 4.96 -15.77 0.95
C LEU A 43 4.13 -15.18 2.08
N ALA A 44 4.22 -15.78 3.24
CA ALA A 44 3.46 -15.30 4.40
C ALA A 44 3.90 -13.88 4.77
N ARG A 45 5.19 -13.61 4.72
CA ARG A 45 5.69 -12.28 5.04
C ARG A 45 5.22 -11.24 4.04
N LEU A 46 5.23 -11.59 2.77
CA LEU A 46 4.80 -10.67 1.73
C LEU A 46 3.30 -10.40 1.83
N LYS A 47 2.53 -11.42 2.11
CA LYS A 47 1.10 -11.26 2.27
C LYS A 47 0.77 -10.36 3.47
N LYS A 48 1.50 -10.54 4.54
CA LYS A 48 1.31 -9.72 5.72
C LYS A 48 1.64 -8.26 5.44
N ARG A 49 2.73 -8.03 4.72
CA ARG A 49 3.11 -6.69 4.35
C ARG A 49 2.08 -6.06 3.43
N LYS A 50 1.55 -6.84 2.50
CA LYS A 50 0.53 -6.35 1.60
C LYS A 50 -0.72 -5.92 2.37
N LEU A 51 -1.10 -6.68 3.38
CA LEU A 51 -2.23 -6.34 4.21
C LEU A 51 -2.02 -5.02 4.95
N ARG A 52 -0.83 -4.83 5.48
CA ARG A 52 -0.51 -3.57 6.15
C ARG A 52 -0.58 -2.40 5.21
N LEU A 53 -0.07 -2.57 4.00
CA LEU A 53 -0.13 -1.50 3.02
C LEU A 53 -1.56 -1.18 2.66
N ARG A 54 -2.37 -2.19 2.53
CA ARG A 54 -3.78 -1.99 2.21
C ARG A 54 -4.47 -1.18 3.30
N ASP A 55 -4.16 -1.47 4.55
CA ASP A 55 -4.74 -0.74 5.66
C ASP A 55 -4.27 0.71 5.67
N GLU A 56 -3.01 0.94 5.39
CA GLU A 56 -2.48 2.28 5.34
C GLU A 56 -3.08 3.06 4.20
N ILE A 57 -3.26 2.44 3.06
CA ILE A 57 -3.87 3.07 1.91
C ILE A 57 -5.30 3.50 2.27
N ALA A 58 -6.04 2.62 2.91
CA ALA A 58 -7.40 2.94 3.29
C ALA A 58 -7.45 4.12 4.24
N MET A 59 -6.53 4.17 5.18
CA MET A 59 -6.47 5.27 6.10
C MET A 59 -6.17 6.59 5.40
N LEU A 60 -5.24 6.57 4.48
CA LEU A 60 -4.88 7.78 3.76
C LEU A 60 -6.01 8.22 2.84
N GLU A 61 -6.68 7.28 2.23
CA GLU A 61 -7.81 7.61 1.39
C GLU A 61 -8.92 8.28 2.19
N ASP A 62 -9.16 7.78 3.38
CA ASP A 62 -10.15 8.39 4.25
C ASP A 62 -9.77 9.81 4.62
N GLN A 63 -8.51 10.07 4.82
CA GLN A 63 -8.07 11.40 5.17
C GLN A 63 -8.13 12.37 3.99
N LEU A 64 -7.83 11.87 2.81
CA LEU A 64 -7.77 12.74 1.66
C LEU A 64 -9.10 12.96 0.99
N ILE A 65 -10.00 11.99 1.09
CA ILE A 65 -11.29 12.11 0.46
C ILE A 65 -12.31 12.47 1.50
N PRO A 66 -12.84 13.64 1.44
CA PRO A 66 -13.80 14.07 2.46
C PRO A 66 -15.04 13.22 2.41
N ASP A 67 -15.64 13.08 3.54
CA ASP A 67 -16.83 12.33 3.66
C ASP A 67 -17.97 13.15 3.21
N ILE A 68 -18.24 13.15 1.96
CA ILE A 68 -19.32 13.95 1.50
C ILE A 68 -20.51 13.16 1.18
N ILE A 69 -20.66 12.03 1.64
CA ILE A 69 -21.79 11.30 1.36
C ILE A 69 -22.85 11.74 2.15
N ALA A 70 -23.73 12.23 1.62
CA ALA A 70 -24.80 12.77 2.39
C ALA A 70 -25.83 11.77 2.68
#